data_16609fb5be11fd3a46abce85403f6762
#
_entry.id   16609fb5be11fd3a46abce85403f6762
#
_cell.length_a   1.000
_cell.length_b   1.000
_cell.length_c   1.000
_cell.angle_alpha   90.00
_cell.angle_beta   90.00
_cell.angle_gamma   90.00
#
_symmetry.space_group_name_H-M   'P 1'
#
loop_
_entity.id
_entity.type
_entity.pdbx_description
1 polymer ?
#
loop_
_entity_poly.entity_id
_entity_poly.type
_entity_poly.pdbx_seq_one_letter_code
_entity_poly.pdbx_strand_id
1 'polypeptide(L)'
;MARIILIETSTALCSTALAEDGKIVTYRESVTPRAQASLTAPFVKEMLDERGLGVRDCDAVCVSKGPGSYTGLRVGVSTAKGLCFGAGIPLIAVGTLDTLVFQAAGEGLLPEGCRYVVPMVDARRMEVYTAVFTPDGRQLTDTRPQVIESLDQVIGNSEAFAIKGTVASPASTEADGTPVTFAGLLAEGPVLFIGDGADKCREALAHPNAHFAQCCPKASAMLEPAVAAFSAGRFEDTAYFEPFYLKEFIATVPRKKLF
;
A
#
# COMPACT_ATOMS: atom_id res chain seq x y z
N MET A 1 17.24 -18.95 4.37
CA MET A 1 17.39 -17.58 4.90
C MET A 1 17.22 -16.65 3.73
N ALA A 2 16.18 -15.81 3.73
CA ALA A 2 15.89 -14.93 2.60
C ALA A 2 16.28 -13.49 2.90
N ARG A 3 17.06 -12.87 2.00
CA ARG A 3 17.37 -11.43 2.00
C ARG A 3 16.55 -10.74 0.94
N ILE A 4 15.72 -9.80 1.33
CA ILE A 4 14.83 -9.10 0.41
C ILE A 4 15.05 -7.60 0.55
N ILE A 5 15.34 -6.93 -0.56
CA ILE A 5 15.36 -5.47 -0.65
C ILE A 5 13.92 -5.01 -0.83
N LEU A 6 13.46 -4.08 0.01
CA LEU A 6 12.10 -3.53 -0.02
C LEU A 6 12.16 -2.07 -0.45
N ILE A 7 11.32 -1.66 -1.41
CA ILE A 7 11.31 -0.30 -2.00
C ILE A 7 9.89 0.24 -2.00
N GLU A 8 9.66 1.34 -1.27
CA GLU A 8 8.36 2.04 -1.22
C GLU A 8 8.55 3.50 -1.67
N THR A 9 7.87 3.86 -2.77
CA THR A 9 7.95 5.19 -3.40
C THR A 9 6.62 5.71 -3.88
N SER A 10 5.52 5.06 -3.48
CA SER A 10 4.17 5.32 -4.00
C SER A 10 3.56 6.65 -3.53
N THR A 11 4.10 7.26 -2.47
CA THR A 11 3.61 8.51 -1.89
C THR A 11 4.71 9.56 -1.74
N ALA A 12 4.53 10.56 -0.87
CA ALA A 12 5.52 11.59 -0.60
C ALA A 12 6.76 11.03 0.11
N LEU A 13 6.62 9.96 0.88
CA LEU A 13 7.73 9.27 1.52
C LEU A 13 8.48 8.42 0.48
N CYS A 14 9.81 8.54 0.45
CA CYS A 14 10.69 7.60 -0.20
C CYS A 14 11.33 6.74 0.88
N SER A 15 11.12 5.44 0.87
CA SER A 15 11.75 4.55 1.84
C SER A 15 12.25 3.26 1.23
N THR A 16 13.30 2.72 1.82
CA THR A 16 13.87 1.42 1.47
C THR A 16 14.22 0.65 2.74
N ALA A 17 14.16 -0.65 2.68
CA ALA A 17 14.54 -1.53 3.78
C ALA A 17 15.27 -2.78 3.26
N LEU A 18 16.13 -3.34 4.07
CA LEU A 18 16.68 -4.68 3.87
C LEU A 18 16.10 -5.61 4.93
N ALA A 19 15.49 -6.67 4.47
CA ALA A 19 15.01 -7.75 5.33
C ALA A 19 15.96 -8.95 5.27
N GLU A 20 16.27 -9.53 6.42
CA GLU A 20 16.97 -10.82 6.57
C GLU A 20 16.16 -11.71 7.49
N ASP A 21 15.84 -12.91 7.05
CA ASP A 21 15.17 -13.93 7.86
C ASP A 21 13.88 -13.43 8.57
N GLY A 22 13.07 -12.69 7.84
CA GLY A 22 11.80 -12.17 8.36
C GLY A 22 11.94 -10.99 9.34
N LYS A 23 13.08 -10.29 9.34
CA LYS A 23 13.30 -9.09 10.15
C LYS A 23 13.91 -7.97 9.32
N ILE A 24 13.51 -6.74 9.59
CA ILE A 24 14.18 -5.57 9.02
C ILE A 24 15.51 -5.38 9.73
N VAL A 25 16.62 -5.38 8.96
CA VAL A 25 17.99 -5.23 9.50
C VAL A 25 18.58 -3.86 9.21
N THR A 26 18.16 -3.19 8.13
CA THR A 26 18.50 -1.78 7.84
C THR A 26 17.31 -1.08 7.20
N TYR A 27 17.23 0.25 7.39
CA TYR A 27 16.14 1.06 6.88
C TYR A 27 16.62 2.48 6.55
N ARG A 28 16.09 3.06 5.47
CA ARG A 28 16.31 4.47 5.08
C ARG A 28 14.99 5.08 4.65
N GLU A 29 14.78 6.35 5.02
CA GLU A 29 13.62 7.10 4.56
C GLU A 29 13.94 8.58 4.35
N SER A 30 13.13 9.24 3.51
CA SER A 30 13.16 10.69 3.32
C SER A 30 11.77 11.21 2.93
N VAL A 31 11.37 12.31 3.55
CA VAL A 31 10.18 13.08 3.19
C VAL A 31 10.53 14.28 2.29
N THR A 32 11.77 14.40 1.83
CA THR A 32 12.19 15.47 0.93
C THR A 32 11.37 15.43 -0.36
N PRO A 33 10.68 16.51 -0.73
CA PRO A 33 9.82 16.50 -1.91
C PRO A 33 10.59 16.13 -3.18
N ARG A 34 10.01 15.21 -3.98
CA ARG A 34 10.56 14.75 -5.27
C ARG A 34 11.94 14.07 -5.18
N ALA A 35 12.34 13.61 -4.00
CA ALA A 35 13.63 12.96 -3.80
C ALA A 35 13.65 11.48 -4.24
N GLN A 36 12.52 10.87 -4.57
CA GLN A 36 12.44 9.46 -4.94
C GLN A 36 13.48 9.08 -6.01
N ALA A 37 13.57 9.89 -7.09
CA ALA A 37 14.49 9.60 -8.20
C ALA A 37 15.99 9.71 -7.81
N SER A 38 16.32 10.57 -6.86
CA SER A 38 17.70 10.80 -6.42
C SER A 38 18.11 9.94 -5.23
N LEU A 39 17.16 9.43 -4.43
CA LEU A 39 17.46 8.75 -3.19
C LEU A 39 17.21 7.23 -3.22
N THR A 40 16.30 6.71 -4.06
CA THR A 40 15.94 5.29 -4.02
C THR A 40 17.16 4.37 -4.22
N ALA A 41 17.91 4.55 -5.29
CA ALA A 41 19.09 3.72 -5.55
C ALA A 41 20.26 3.99 -4.57
N PRO A 42 20.60 5.25 -4.20
CA PRO A 42 21.55 5.53 -3.11
C PRO A 42 21.18 4.88 -1.78
N PHE A 43 19.93 4.93 -1.34
CA PHE A 43 19.50 4.30 -0.11
C PHE A 43 19.69 2.77 -0.13
N VAL A 44 19.36 2.12 -1.25
CA VAL A 44 19.63 0.69 -1.41
C VAL A 44 21.12 0.42 -1.30
N LYS A 45 21.96 1.22 -1.98
CA LYS A 45 23.42 1.07 -1.91
C LYS A 45 23.95 1.23 -0.49
N GLU A 46 23.55 2.30 0.20
CA GLU A 46 24.00 2.59 1.58
C GLU A 46 23.64 1.45 2.54
N MET A 47 22.39 0.90 2.45
CA MET A 47 21.97 -0.22 3.29
C MET A 47 22.80 -1.48 3.05
N LEU A 48 23.12 -1.78 1.80
CA LEU A 48 23.92 -2.94 1.43
C LEU A 48 25.39 -2.74 1.85
N ASP A 49 25.97 -1.57 1.60
CA ASP A 49 27.35 -1.23 2.01
C ASP A 49 27.54 -1.35 3.54
N GLU A 50 26.55 -0.88 4.33
CA GLU A 50 26.55 -1.01 5.80
C GLU A 50 26.65 -2.45 6.28
N ARG A 51 26.14 -3.38 5.48
CA ARG A 51 26.17 -4.82 5.76
C ARG A 51 27.29 -5.57 5.05
N GLY A 52 28.12 -4.87 4.25
CA GLY A 52 29.14 -5.50 3.41
C GLY A 52 28.58 -6.39 2.32
N LEU A 53 27.38 -6.09 1.83
CA LEU A 53 26.64 -6.88 0.84
C LEU A 53 26.58 -6.15 -0.51
N GLY A 54 26.41 -6.93 -1.57
CA GLY A 54 25.98 -6.46 -2.88
C GLY A 54 24.56 -6.92 -3.21
N VAL A 55 23.97 -6.39 -4.27
CA VAL A 55 22.62 -6.80 -4.71
C VAL A 55 22.53 -8.29 -5.02
N ARG A 56 23.64 -8.91 -5.49
CA ARG A 56 23.72 -10.35 -5.80
C ARG A 56 23.71 -11.25 -4.57
N ASP A 57 23.91 -10.68 -3.39
CA ASP A 57 23.82 -11.41 -2.12
C ASP A 57 22.38 -11.41 -1.56
N CYS A 58 21.44 -10.79 -2.29
CA CYS A 58 20.03 -10.78 -1.97
C CYS A 58 19.26 -11.81 -2.82
N ASP A 59 18.16 -12.31 -2.28
CA ASP A 59 17.33 -13.34 -2.90
C ASP A 59 16.18 -12.75 -3.73
N ALA A 60 15.76 -11.51 -3.46
CA ALA A 60 14.72 -10.82 -4.22
C ALA A 60 14.76 -9.30 -4.00
N VAL A 61 14.10 -8.56 -4.91
CA VAL A 61 13.68 -7.17 -4.68
C VAL A 61 12.17 -7.11 -4.63
N CYS A 62 11.61 -6.49 -3.61
CA CYS A 62 10.19 -6.21 -3.48
C CYS A 62 9.93 -4.71 -3.68
N VAL A 63 8.93 -4.37 -4.49
CA VAL A 63 8.56 -2.98 -4.78
C VAL A 63 7.07 -2.77 -4.57
N SER A 64 6.69 -1.57 -4.11
CA SER A 64 5.30 -1.14 -4.12
C SER A 64 4.80 -0.98 -5.55
N LYS A 65 3.73 -1.71 -5.89
CA LYS A 65 3.11 -1.66 -7.22
C LYS A 65 2.07 -0.56 -7.40
N GLY A 66 1.69 0.12 -6.31
CA GLY A 66 0.60 1.09 -6.32
C GLY A 66 -0.69 0.55 -5.68
N PRO A 67 -1.75 1.37 -5.67
CA PRO A 67 -1.87 2.69 -6.31
C PRO A 67 -1.07 3.78 -5.59
N GLY A 68 -0.83 4.91 -6.31
CA GLY A 68 -0.12 6.06 -5.71
C GLY A 68 0.39 7.06 -6.75
N SER A 69 1.44 7.79 -6.37
CA SER A 69 2.10 8.76 -7.22
C SER A 69 2.65 8.12 -8.50
N TYR A 70 2.16 8.56 -9.65
CA TYR A 70 2.61 8.07 -10.96
C TYR A 70 4.15 8.14 -11.13
N THR A 71 4.75 9.27 -10.79
CA THR A 71 6.21 9.45 -10.88
C THR A 71 6.94 8.58 -9.86
N GLY A 72 6.46 8.54 -8.62
CA GLY A 72 7.04 7.74 -7.55
C GLY A 72 7.06 6.25 -7.89
N LEU A 73 5.92 5.71 -8.33
CA LEU A 73 5.80 4.31 -8.74
C LEU A 73 6.76 3.95 -9.89
N ARG A 74 6.90 4.84 -10.89
CA ARG A 74 7.84 4.61 -12.00
C ARG A 74 9.29 4.56 -11.53
N VAL A 75 9.67 5.43 -10.61
CA VAL A 75 11.02 5.45 -10.03
C VAL A 75 11.28 4.13 -9.28
N GLY A 76 10.39 3.74 -8.37
CA GLY A 76 10.54 2.51 -7.59
C GLY A 76 10.61 1.28 -8.47
N VAL A 77 9.64 1.11 -9.38
CA VAL A 77 9.58 -0.05 -10.27
C VAL A 77 10.77 -0.11 -11.23
N SER A 78 11.19 1.03 -11.81
CA SER A 78 12.36 1.04 -12.70
C SER A 78 13.64 0.69 -11.94
N THR A 79 13.81 1.20 -10.70
CA THR A 79 14.95 0.86 -9.84
C THR A 79 14.94 -0.64 -9.50
N ALA A 80 13.80 -1.18 -9.04
CA ALA A 80 13.66 -2.58 -8.70
C ALA A 80 13.95 -3.50 -9.91
N LYS A 81 13.38 -3.20 -11.08
CA LYS A 81 13.66 -3.94 -12.33
C LYS A 81 15.14 -3.91 -12.70
N GLY A 82 15.79 -2.75 -12.59
CA GLY A 82 17.23 -2.61 -12.86
C GLY A 82 18.09 -3.46 -11.92
N LEU A 83 17.76 -3.48 -10.62
CA LEU A 83 18.44 -4.30 -9.62
C LEU A 83 18.23 -5.80 -9.89
N CYS A 84 16.98 -6.21 -10.14
CA CYS A 84 16.65 -7.61 -10.45
C CYS A 84 17.36 -8.09 -11.71
N PHE A 85 17.30 -7.33 -12.79
CA PHE A 85 17.95 -7.67 -14.05
C PHE A 85 19.48 -7.75 -13.90
N GLY A 86 20.10 -6.79 -13.24
CA GLY A 86 21.56 -6.73 -13.06
C GLY A 86 22.11 -7.83 -12.15
N ALA A 87 21.32 -8.30 -11.19
CA ALA A 87 21.73 -9.33 -10.24
C ALA A 87 21.23 -10.74 -10.60
N GLY A 88 20.24 -10.85 -11.49
CA GLY A 88 19.60 -12.13 -11.84
C GLY A 88 18.69 -12.66 -10.74
N ILE A 89 18.08 -11.79 -9.94
CA ILE A 89 17.19 -12.12 -8.82
C ILE A 89 15.73 -11.73 -9.13
N PRO A 90 14.73 -12.43 -8.53
CA PRO A 90 13.33 -12.21 -8.82
C PRO A 90 12.80 -10.87 -8.29
N LEU A 91 11.75 -10.37 -8.95
CA LEU A 91 10.97 -9.19 -8.56
C LEU A 91 9.69 -9.63 -7.84
N ILE A 92 9.39 -9.01 -6.72
CA ILE A 92 8.13 -9.14 -5.98
C ILE A 92 7.41 -7.80 -6.02
N ALA A 93 6.09 -7.83 -6.11
CA ALA A 93 5.27 -6.63 -6.03
C ALA A 93 4.23 -6.73 -4.93
N VAL A 94 4.14 -5.67 -4.10
CA VAL A 94 3.18 -5.53 -3.00
C VAL A 94 2.31 -4.31 -3.24
N GLY A 95 1.01 -4.40 -2.97
CA GLY A 95 0.10 -3.25 -3.09
C GLY A 95 0.38 -2.19 -2.03
N THR A 96 0.25 -0.92 -2.40
CA THR A 96 0.39 0.19 -1.44
C THR A 96 -0.64 0.11 -0.32
N LEU A 97 -1.87 -0.31 -0.64
CA LEU A 97 -2.93 -0.47 0.36
C LEU A 97 -2.62 -1.62 1.32
N ASP A 98 -2.09 -2.74 0.81
CA ASP A 98 -1.63 -3.86 1.64
C ASP A 98 -0.52 -3.39 2.60
N THR A 99 0.46 -2.62 2.10
CA THR A 99 1.53 -2.06 2.93
C THR A 99 1.00 -1.25 4.10
N LEU A 100 -0.03 -0.39 3.88
CA LEU A 100 -0.65 0.39 4.95
C LEU A 100 -1.38 -0.47 5.98
N VAL A 101 -2.02 -1.57 5.55
CA VAL A 101 -2.70 -2.51 6.48
C VAL A 101 -1.68 -3.22 7.37
N PHE A 102 -0.60 -3.76 6.81
CA PHE A 102 0.47 -4.37 7.58
C PHE A 102 1.21 -3.36 8.47
N GLN A 103 1.33 -2.09 8.01
CA GLN A 103 1.87 -1.00 8.84
C GLN A 103 0.98 -0.74 10.05
N ALA A 104 -0.34 -0.73 9.89
CA ALA A 104 -1.27 -0.54 10.99
C ALA A 104 -1.09 -1.60 12.09
N ALA A 105 -0.94 -2.86 11.69
CA ALA A 105 -0.70 -3.97 12.63
C ALA A 105 0.68 -3.87 13.28
N GLY A 106 1.73 -3.67 12.48
CA GLY A 106 3.12 -3.64 12.97
C GLY A 106 3.46 -2.44 13.86
N GLU A 107 2.81 -1.29 13.65
CA GLU A 107 3.00 -0.07 14.46
C GLU A 107 1.99 0.04 15.63
N GLY A 108 1.11 -0.96 15.81
CA GLY A 108 0.13 -0.95 16.90
C GLY A 108 -0.94 0.13 16.78
N LEU A 109 -1.31 0.51 15.54
CA LEU A 109 -2.29 1.57 15.26
C LEU A 109 -3.73 1.05 15.24
N LEU A 110 -3.93 -0.27 15.28
CA LEU A 110 -5.25 -0.88 15.28
C LEU A 110 -5.97 -0.52 16.59
N PRO A 111 -7.19 0.09 16.54
CA PRO A 111 -7.97 0.31 17.75
C PRO A 111 -8.41 -1.03 18.36
N GLU A 112 -8.69 -1.02 19.66
CA GLU A 112 -9.22 -2.20 20.34
C GLU A 112 -10.53 -2.67 19.68
N GLY A 113 -10.63 -3.96 19.38
CA GLY A 113 -11.78 -4.53 18.70
C GLY A 113 -11.90 -4.11 17.22
N CYS A 114 -10.83 -3.66 16.58
CA CYS A 114 -10.82 -3.24 15.18
C CYS A 114 -11.48 -4.30 14.29
N ARG A 115 -12.50 -3.88 13.53
CA ARG A 115 -13.24 -4.78 12.62
C ARG A 115 -12.71 -4.68 11.20
N TYR A 116 -12.39 -3.47 10.76
CA TYR A 116 -11.94 -3.20 9.39
C TYR A 116 -10.80 -2.19 9.37
N VAL A 117 -9.91 -2.33 8.39
CA VAL A 117 -8.90 -1.36 8.03
C VAL A 117 -9.21 -0.84 6.63
N VAL A 118 -9.27 0.47 6.48
CA VAL A 118 -9.56 1.16 5.22
C VAL A 118 -8.38 2.04 4.88
N PRO A 119 -7.38 1.53 4.13
CA PRO A 119 -6.28 2.34 3.68
C PRO A 119 -6.75 3.40 2.68
N MET A 120 -6.20 4.60 2.78
CA MET A 120 -6.54 5.78 1.99
C MET A 120 -5.29 6.45 1.45
N VAL A 121 -4.94 6.17 0.20
CA VAL A 121 -3.84 6.85 -0.50
C VAL A 121 -4.39 8.07 -1.23
N ASP A 122 -3.76 9.23 -1.06
CA ASP A 122 -4.24 10.49 -1.63
C ASP A 122 -4.27 10.46 -3.17
N ALA A 123 -5.47 10.66 -3.74
CA ALA A 123 -5.71 10.75 -5.19
C ALA A 123 -6.05 12.18 -5.64
N ARG A 124 -5.72 13.17 -4.78
CA ARG A 124 -6.01 14.63 -4.91
C ARG A 124 -7.48 14.97 -4.64
N ARG A 125 -7.73 16.25 -4.29
CA ARG A 125 -9.05 16.73 -3.88
C ARG A 125 -9.62 15.84 -2.76
N MET A 126 -10.92 15.57 -2.75
CA MET A 126 -11.57 14.65 -1.80
C MET A 126 -11.58 13.19 -2.27
N GLU A 127 -10.71 12.83 -3.22
CA GLU A 127 -10.59 11.48 -3.74
C GLU A 127 -9.40 10.74 -3.14
N VAL A 128 -9.59 9.46 -2.84
CA VAL A 128 -8.56 8.54 -2.35
C VAL A 128 -8.58 7.26 -3.18
N TYR A 129 -7.43 6.58 -3.26
CA TYR A 129 -7.41 5.17 -3.61
C TYR A 129 -7.64 4.36 -2.35
N THR A 130 -8.60 3.46 -2.38
CA THR A 130 -9.02 2.74 -1.18
C THR A 130 -9.57 1.35 -1.50
N ALA A 131 -9.61 0.51 -0.49
CA ALA A 131 -10.32 -0.76 -0.41
C ALA A 131 -10.59 -1.06 1.07
N VAL A 132 -11.43 -2.04 1.36
CA VAL A 132 -11.69 -2.51 2.72
C VAL A 132 -10.90 -3.78 2.98
N PHE A 133 -10.27 -3.86 4.14
CA PHE A 133 -9.51 -5.02 4.59
C PHE A 133 -9.95 -5.45 5.98
N THR A 134 -9.71 -6.72 6.30
CA THR A 134 -9.67 -7.19 7.68
C THR A 134 -8.35 -6.79 8.35
N PRO A 135 -8.28 -6.73 9.69
CA PRO A 135 -7.04 -6.37 10.40
C PRO A 135 -5.86 -7.33 10.15
N ASP A 136 -6.13 -8.57 9.72
CA ASP A 136 -5.13 -9.59 9.36
C ASP A 136 -4.66 -9.49 7.89
N GLY A 137 -5.07 -8.44 7.17
CA GLY A 137 -4.58 -8.14 5.82
C GLY A 137 -5.37 -8.75 4.67
N ARG A 138 -6.51 -9.40 4.93
CA ARG A 138 -7.35 -9.92 3.84
C ARG A 138 -8.18 -8.80 3.22
N GLN A 139 -8.02 -8.58 1.92
CA GLN A 139 -8.79 -7.61 1.16
C GLN A 139 -10.23 -8.09 0.92
N LEU A 140 -11.21 -7.24 1.23
CA LEU A 140 -12.64 -7.52 1.14
C LEU A 140 -13.32 -6.87 -0.08
N THR A 141 -12.83 -5.71 -0.54
CA THR A 141 -13.34 -5.02 -1.73
C THR A 141 -12.23 -4.80 -2.75
N ASP A 142 -12.59 -4.52 -4.00
CA ASP A 142 -11.60 -4.17 -5.01
C ASP A 142 -10.99 -2.79 -4.74
N THR A 143 -9.70 -2.65 -5.05
CA THR A 143 -9.01 -1.36 -5.00
C THR A 143 -9.54 -0.43 -6.08
N ARG A 144 -9.97 0.78 -5.69
CA ARG A 144 -10.56 1.76 -6.60
C ARG A 144 -10.27 3.20 -6.17
N PRO A 145 -10.31 4.16 -7.11
CA PRO A 145 -10.44 5.57 -6.76
C PRO A 145 -11.84 5.85 -6.25
N GLN A 146 -11.97 6.60 -5.17
CA GLN A 146 -13.24 6.96 -4.57
C GLN A 146 -13.21 8.38 -4.03
N VAL A 147 -14.18 9.19 -4.47
CA VAL A 147 -14.45 10.49 -3.86
C VAL A 147 -15.18 10.26 -2.54
N ILE A 148 -14.71 10.84 -1.45
CA ILE A 148 -15.29 10.68 -0.11
C ILE A 148 -16.19 11.87 0.19
N GLU A 149 -17.49 11.63 0.28
CA GLU A 149 -18.51 12.68 0.47
C GLU A 149 -19.31 12.48 1.76
N SER A 150 -19.61 11.23 2.13
CA SER A 150 -20.43 10.94 3.31
C SER A 150 -20.30 9.49 3.78
N LEU A 151 -20.83 9.22 4.96
CA LEU A 151 -20.91 7.88 5.57
C LEU A 151 -21.80 6.91 4.78
N ASP A 152 -22.84 7.39 4.12
CA ASP A 152 -23.83 6.56 3.39
C ASP A 152 -23.31 6.13 2.01
N GLN A 153 -22.13 6.56 1.66
CA GLN A 153 -21.51 6.22 0.37
C GLN A 153 -21.22 4.73 0.26
N VAL A 154 -21.60 4.13 -0.87
CA VAL A 154 -21.41 2.71 -1.15
C VAL A 154 -19.94 2.40 -1.45
N ILE A 155 -19.39 1.42 -0.76
CA ILE A 155 -18.01 0.94 -0.87
C ILE A 155 -17.88 -0.50 -1.36
N GLY A 156 -19.00 -1.16 -1.64
CA GLY A 156 -19.08 -2.52 -2.12
C GLY A 156 -20.50 -3.05 -2.02
N ASN A 157 -20.65 -4.36 -2.24
CA ASN A 157 -21.87 -5.08 -1.97
C ASN A 157 -21.59 -6.30 -1.09
N SER A 158 -22.61 -6.86 -0.47
CA SER A 158 -22.51 -8.02 0.43
C SER A 158 -21.93 -9.25 -0.27
N GLU A 159 -22.21 -9.45 -1.56
CA GLU A 159 -21.64 -10.55 -2.34
C GLU A 159 -20.12 -10.45 -2.46
N ALA A 160 -19.59 -9.25 -2.71
CA ALA A 160 -18.14 -9.04 -2.78
C ALA A 160 -17.44 -9.36 -1.44
N PHE A 161 -18.09 -9.04 -0.33
CA PHE A 161 -17.62 -9.38 1.01
C PHE A 161 -17.67 -10.89 1.28
N ALA A 162 -18.74 -11.57 0.86
CA ALA A 162 -18.91 -13.02 1.01
C ALA A 162 -17.92 -13.83 0.17
N ILE A 163 -17.74 -13.47 -1.11
CA ILE A 163 -16.85 -14.16 -2.07
C ILE A 163 -15.39 -14.08 -1.61
N LYS A 164 -14.95 -12.97 -1.04
CA LYS A 164 -13.58 -12.80 -0.52
C LYS A 164 -13.39 -13.45 0.86
N GLY A 165 -14.35 -14.21 1.34
CA GLY A 165 -14.20 -15.10 2.51
C GLY A 165 -14.32 -14.39 3.85
N THR A 166 -15.14 -13.38 3.95
CA THR A 166 -15.62 -12.89 5.25
C THR A 166 -16.36 -14.05 5.91
N VAL A 167 -15.92 -14.45 7.11
CA VAL A 167 -16.77 -15.30 7.95
C VAL A 167 -17.98 -14.44 8.24
N ALA A 168 -19.10 -14.74 7.58
CA ALA A 168 -20.35 -14.11 7.90
C ALA A 168 -20.54 -14.21 9.41
N SER A 169 -20.79 -13.08 10.06
CA SER A 169 -21.37 -13.13 11.39
C SER A 169 -22.56 -14.08 11.30
N PRO A 170 -22.76 -15.02 12.23
CA PRO A 170 -23.80 -16.05 12.10
C PRO A 170 -25.24 -15.52 12.01
N ALA A 171 -25.42 -14.21 11.85
CA ALA A 171 -26.69 -13.52 11.75
C ALA A 171 -27.08 -13.05 10.33
N SER A 172 -26.24 -13.20 9.28
CA SER A 172 -26.60 -12.81 7.91
C SER A 172 -26.45 -14.00 6.95
N THR A 173 -27.53 -14.72 6.75
CA THR A 173 -27.60 -15.99 6.01
C THR A 173 -27.87 -15.83 4.51
N GLU A 174 -27.82 -14.65 3.90
CA GLU A 174 -27.99 -14.53 2.45
C GLU A 174 -27.12 -13.38 1.90
N ALA A 175 -26.27 -13.68 0.93
CA ALA A 175 -25.62 -12.69 0.08
C ALA A 175 -26.70 -12.11 -0.85
N ASP A 176 -27.35 -11.02 -0.41
CA ASP A 176 -28.52 -10.44 -1.08
C ASP A 176 -28.17 -9.27 -2.02
N GLY A 177 -26.86 -9.02 -2.27
CA GLY A 177 -26.40 -7.89 -3.05
C GLY A 177 -26.58 -6.52 -2.36
N THR A 178 -26.90 -6.50 -1.06
CA THR A 178 -27.10 -5.25 -0.30
C THR A 178 -25.87 -4.35 -0.39
N PRO A 179 -26.03 -3.05 -0.69
CA PRO A 179 -24.93 -2.12 -0.70
C PRO A 179 -24.24 -2.01 0.66
N VAL A 180 -22.92 -2.14 0.71
CA VAL A 180 -22.11 -1.90 1.90
C VAL A 180 -21.63 -0.46 1.87
N THR A 181 -21.89 0.28 2.96
CA THR A 181 -21.51 1.68 3.12
C THR A 181 -20.49 1.85 4.25
N PHE A 182 -19.85 3.02 4.33
CA PHE A 182 -19.00 3.33 5.50
C PHE A 182 -19.82 3.32 6.80
N ALA A 183 -21.05 3.82 6.77
CA ALA A 183 -21.96 3.75 7.93
C ALA A 183 -22.20 2.31 8.35
N GLY A 184 -22.42 1.40 7.40
CA GLY A 184 -22.59 -0.03 7.68
C GLY A 184 -21.37 -0.65 8.35
N LEU A 185 -20.15 -0.38 7.84
CA LEU A 185 -18.93 -0.87 8.48
C LEU A 185 -18.76 -0.35 9.91
N LEU A 186 -19.00 0.95 10.10
CA LEU A 186 -18.87 1.62 11.40
C LEU A 186 -19.91 1.16 12.41
N ALA A 187 -21.08 0.71 11.96
CA ALA A 187 -22.11 0.09 12.81
C ALA A 187 -21.66 -1.27 13.38
N GLU A 188 -20.81 -1.99 12.67
CA GLU A 188 -20.27 -3.29 13.12
C GLU A 188 -19.16 -3.18 14.17
N GLY A 189 -18.53 -1.99 14.32
CA GLY A 189 -17.48 -1.75 15.29
C GLY A 189 -16.38 -0.79 14.82
N PRO A 190 -15.25 -0.72 15.55
CA PRO A 190 -14.15 0.19 15.22
C PRO A 190 -13.54 -0.08 13.84
N VAL A 191 -13.37 0.99 13.07
CA VAL A 191 -12.73 1.00 11.74
C VAL A 191 -11.53 1.93 11.77
N LEU A 192 -10.39 1.46 11.29
CA LEU A 192 -9.20 2.29 11.11
C LEU A 192 -9.12 2.80 9.66
N PHE A 193 -9.16 4.11 9.48
CA PHE A 193 -8.83 4.81 8.24
C PHE A 193 -7.35 5.23 8.29
N ILE A 194 -6.50 4.71 7.39
CA ILE A 194 -5.05 4.89 7.47
C ILE A 194 -4.45 5.28 6.12
N GLY A 195 -3.52 6.21 6.11
CA GLY A 195 -2.78 6.61 4.93
C GLY A 195 -2.63 8.13 4.81
N ASP A 196 -1.97 8.58 3.75
CA ASP A 196 -1.73 10.01 3.50
C ASP A 196 -2.98 10.77 3.01
N GLY A 197 -4.04 10.06 2.67
CA GLY A 197 -5.37 10.58 2.38
C GLY A 197 -6.37 10.53 3.54
N ALA A 198 -6.00 10.00 4.72
CA ALA A 198 -6.96 9.74 5.80
C ALA A 198 -7.50 11.02 6.46
N ASP A 199 -6.62 12.00 6.78
CA ASP A 199 -7.03 13.20 7.52
C ASP A 199 -8.02 14.08 6.76
N LYS A 200 -7.89 14.20 5.44
CA LYS A 200 -8.85 15.00 4.65
C LYS A 200 -10.26 14.41 4.63
N CYS A 201 -10.41 13.11 4.94
CA CYS A 201 -11.70 12.42 4.96
C CYS A 201 -12.34 12.42 6.35
N ARG A 202 -11.64 12.91 7.39
CA ARG A 202 -12.06 12.86 8.80
C ARG A 202 -13.43 13.50 9.06
N GLU A 203 -13.71 14.63 8.43
CA GLU A 203 -14.99 15.32 8.59
C GLU A 203 -16.14 14.55 7.94
N ALA A 204 -15.93 14.07 6.71
CA ALA A 204 -16.95 13.34 5.95
C ALA A 204 -17.27 11.94 6.55
N LEU A 205 -16.30 11.35 7.27
CA LEU A 205 -16.42 10.03 7.89
C LEU A 205 -16.46 10.10 9.43
N ALA A 206 -16.88 11.24 9.99
CA ALA A 206 -16.94 11.41 11.44
C ALA A 206 -17.96 10.46 12.09
N HIS A 207 -17.49 9.57 12.97
CA HIS A 207 -18.31 8.59 13.70
C HIS A 207 -17.54 8.13 14.97
N PRO A 208 -18.22 7.75 16.07
CA PRO A 208 -17.55 7.27 17.29
C PRO A 208 -16.60 6.08 17.07
N ASN A 209 -16.91 5.21 16.13
CA ASN A 209 -16.10 4.04 15.76
C ASN A 209 -15.07 4.34 14.65
N ALA A 210 -14.97 5.57 14.14
CA ALA A 210 -14.00 5.96 13.13
C ALA A 210 -12.69 6.41 13.78
N HIS A 211 -11.61 5.68 13.51
CA HIS A 211 -10.25 5.99 13.95
C HIS A 211 -9.41 6.36 12.75
N PHE A 212 -8.54 7.37 12.87
CA PHE A 212 -7.76 7.89 11.76
C PHE A 212 -6.27 7.93 12.09
N ALA A 213 -5.46 7.39 11.19
CA ALA A 213 -4.01 7.44 11.26
C ALA A 213 -3.44 8.05 9.96
N GLN A 214 -2.96 9.30 10.06
CA GLN A 214 -2.31 9.97 8.93
C GLN A 214 -0.85 9.52 8.83
N CYS A 215 -0.50 8.79 7.80
CA CYS A 215 0.86 8.32 7.57
C CYS A 215 1.09 8.00 6.09
N CYS A 216 2.36 7.92 5.69
CA CYS A 216 2.76 7.35 4.40
C CYS A 216 3.09 5.86 4.58
N PRO A 217 2.90 5.02 3.54
CA PRO A 217 3.37 3.64 3.56
C PRO A 217 4.90 3.60 3.65
N LYS A 218 5.44 2.64 4.41
CA LYS A 218 6.88 2.46 4.65
C LYS A 218 7.37 1.14 4.07
N ALA A 219 8.58 1.13 3.54
CA ALA A 219 9.21 -0.09 3.03
C ALA A 219 9.30 -1.19 4.09
N SER A 220 9.51 -0.83 5.36
CA SER A 220 9.56 -1.80 6.48
C SER A 220 8.25 -2.58 6.65
N ALA A 221 7.11 -1.97 6.35
CA ALA A 221 5.79 -2.61 6.45
C ALA A 221 5.49 -3.58 5.30
N MET A 222 6.32 -3.59 4.24
CA MET A 222 6.20 -4.56 3.16
C MET A 222 6.76 -5.94 3.54
N LEU A 223 7.39 -6.09 4.72
CA LEU A 223 8.10 -7.30 5.13
C LEU A 223 7.23 -8.56 5.05
N GLU A 224 6.10 -8.58 5.77
CA GLU A 224 5.24 -9.77 5.82
C GLU A 224 4.69 -10.16 4.44
N PRO A 225 4.07 -9.26 3.67
CA PRO A 225 3.58 -9.60 2.34
C PRO A 225 4.70 -9.99 1.35
N ALA A 226 5.90 -9.40 1.48
CA ALA A 226 7.05 -9.77 0.64
C ALA A 226 7.57 -11.18 0.96
N VAL A 227 7.71 -11.52 2.25
CA VAL A 227 8.11 -12.87 2.69
C VAL A 227 7.08 -13.91 2.28
N ALA A 228 5.79 -13.61 2.44
CA ALA A 228 4.71 -14.51 2.01
C ALA A 228 4.72 -14.72 0.48
N ALA A 229 4.96 -13.68 -0.31
CA ALA A 229 5.07 -13.78 -1.76
C ALA A 229 6.32 -14.57 -2.18
N PHE A 230 7.47 -14.30 -1.56
CA PHE A 230 8.72 -15.02 -1.80
C PHE A 230 8.56 -16.52 -1.52
N SER A 231 8.03 -16.88 -0.36
CA SER A 231 7.83 -18.28 0.06
C SER A 231 6.85 -19.03 -0.84
N ALA A 232 5.87 -18.33 -1.41
CA ALA A 232 4.90 -18.89 -2.34
C ALA A 232 5.39 -18.89 -3.80
N GLY A 233 6.61 -18.40 -4.09
CA GLY A 233 7.16 -18.30 -5.46
C GLY A 233 6.38 -17.32 -6.34
N ARG A 234 5.67 -16.34 -5.77
CA ARG A 234 4.91 -15.33 -6.51
C ARG A 234 5.83 -14.20 -6.95
N PHE A 235 6.38 -14.34 -8.13
CA PHE A 235 7.30 -13.38 -8.73
C PHE A 235 6.68 -12.73 -9.97
N GLU A 236 7.04 -11.48 -10.20
CA GLU A 236 6.62 -10.72 -11.36
C GLU A 236 7.60 -10.93 -12.51
N ASP A 237 7.10 -10.86 -13.74
CA ASP A 237 7.96 -10.84 -14.91
C ASP A 237 8.71 -9.50 -14.97
N THR A 238 10.01 -9.53 -14.71
CA THR A 238 10.85 -8.33 -14.64
C THR A 238 10.85 -7.53 -15.96
N ALA A 239 10.63 -8.16 -17.11
CA ALA A 239 10.59 -7.47 -18.41
C ALA A 239 9.27 -6.71 -18.60
N TYR A 240 8.14 -7.33 -18.26
CA TYR A 240 6.80 -6.82 -18.60
C TYR A 240 6.06 -6.21 -17.41
N PHE A 241 6.56 -6.36 -16.17
CA PHE A 241 5.90 -5.79 -15.00
C PHE A 241 5.75 -4.27 -15.12
N GLU A 242 4.55 -3.78 -14.84
CA GLU A 242 4.20 -2.36 -14.80
C GLU A 242 3.49 -2.02 -13.48
N PRO A 243 3.61 -0.76 -12.99
CA PRO A 243 2.83 -0.31 -11.84
C PRO A 243 1.33 -0.40 -12.09
N PHE A 244 0.57 -0.61 -11.02
CA PHE A 244 -0.88 -0.62 -11.06
C PHE A 244 -1.42 0.82 -11.14
N TYR A 245 -1.66 1.29 -12.36
CA TYR A 245 -2.24 2.60 -12.63
C TYR A 245 -3.77 2.53 -12.65
N LEU A 246 -4.42 3.07 -11.61
CA LEU A 246 -5.89 3.15 -11.54
C LEU A 246 -6.48 4.32 -12.33
N LYS A 247 -5.65 5.28 -12.70
CA LYS A 247 -6.04 6.44 -13.52
C LYS A 247 -5.06 6.64 -14.65
N GLU A 248 -5.59 7.04 -15.81
CA GLU A 248 -4.77 7.51 -16.90
C GLU A 248 -4.00 8.78 -16.53
N PHE A 249 -2.80 8.92 -17.05
CA PHE A 249 -2.01 10.12 -16.87
C PHE A 249 -2.63 11.30 -17.63
N ILE A 250 -3.20 12.26 -16.90
CA ILE A 250 -3.67 13.51 -17.48
C ILE A 250 -2.55 14.55 -17.34
N ALA A 251 -1.90 14.87 -18.46
CA ALA A 251 -0.91 15.94 -18.51
C ALA A 251 -1.57 17.29 -18.18
N THR A 252 -1.02 18.01 -17.20
CA THR A 252 -1.43 19.38 -16.92
C THR A 252 -0.94 20.30 -18.01
N VAL A 253 -1.85 20.92 -18.74
CA VAL A 253 -1.50 21.96 -19.73
C VAL A 253 -0.95 23.17 -18.95
N PRO A 254 0.26 23.68 -19.25
CA PRO A 254 0.81 24.86 -18.59
C PRO A 254 -0.13 26.05 -18.75
N ARG A 255 -0.47 26.74 -17.64
CA ARG A 255 -1.34 27.92 -17.66
C ARG A 255 -0.67 29.18 -18.26
N LYS A 256 0.63 29.18 -18.47
CA LYS A 256 1.36 30.27 -19.14
C LYS A 256 1.78 29.80 -20.53
N LYS A 257 1.35 30.53 -21.58
CA LYS A 257 1.97 30.46 -22.89
C LYS A 257 3.42 30.91 -22.69
N LEU A 258 4.36 30.11 -23.16
CA LEU A 258 5.81 30.34 -23.07
C LEU A 258 6.32 31.41 -24.08
N PHE A 259 5.37 32.01 -24.86
CA PHE A 259 5.68 33.12 -25.80
C PHE A 259 4.47 34.03 -25.91
#